data_7040c88a270e14e244cc3b59fa91f0a7
#
_entry.id   7040c88a270e14e244cc3b59fa91f0a7
#
_cell.length_a   1.000
_cell.length_b   1.000
_cell.length_c   1.000
_cell.angle_alpha   90.00
_cell.angle_beta   90.00
_cell.angle_gamma   90.00
#
_symmetry.space_group_name_H-M   'P 1'
#
loop_
_entity.id
_entity.type
_entity.pdbx_description
1 polymer ?
#
loop_
_entity_poly.entity_id
_entity_poly.type
_entity_poly.pdbx_seq_one_letter_code
_entity_poly.pdbx_strand_id
1 'polypeptide(L)'
;MSTHILILDDDPDIIEILTESLASEDYVCISVETAADALARLRERSFDILIADVLLGESSGIEVAREAKTLQPEIVIVVMTGTVGIESAIEALRLGADEYILKPFRLSEFTVAIERGLEKRELIRKVMQHERDLEERVVEATRELQESHLQLVETEKYLSNLLNSTVDAIITVNNDDIVTFANRGAQQMLGYRQEEFLNVRFDTLLGNGGEGLKYLRRVLEIDRPLQNFDTELRKHDGSLVPASISFSLATDAHGNAVSLVAICKDVTAQKKMEADLKEMSIRDSLTGMFNVRYFYERLDMEIDRAKRQRHELSLLLVDVDKFKSYNDSRGHLEGDNVLAEVGRVIAECTRENVDMGFRYGGDEFTILLPEAGEKQARRVANRIVETFESRKFDLLTLSLGQMTYDGQCSSKDFMRYTDSMMYDAKRAGGNQVHVYSPGSNQALESGR
;
A
#
# COMPACT_ATOMS: atom_id res chain seq x y z
N MET A 1 38.02 -23.97 -52.69
CA MET A 1 37.31 -23.76 -53.99
C MET A 1 38.38 -23.22 -54.96
N SER A 2 38.44 -23.72 -56.18
CA SER A 2 39.34 -23.20 -57.18
C SER A 2 38.92 -21.77 -57.57
N THR A 3 39.81 -20.80 -57.49
CA THR A 3 39.58 -19.41 -57.93
C THR A 3 39.56 -19.31 -59.44
N HIS A 4 38.48 -18.75 -60.01
CA HIS A 4 38.29 -18.63 -61.43
C HIS A 4 38.69 -17.24 -61.90
N ILE A 5 39.59 -17.20 -62.88
CA ILE A 5 40.11 -15.97 -63.42
C ILE A 5 39.73 -15.83 -64.91
N LEU A 6 39.21 -14.71 -65.27
CA LEU A 6 39.02 -14.31 -66.68
C LEU A 6 40.15 -13.39 -67.07
N ILE A 7 40.90 -13.75 -68.15
CA ILE A 7 41.98 -12.95 -68.68
C ILE A 7 41.55 -12.36 -70.00
N LEU A 8 41.66 -11.01 -70.14
CA LEU A 8 41.29 -10.27 -71.33
C LEU A 8 42.51 -9.45 -71.82
N ASP A 9 43.10 -9.86 -72.91
CA ASP A 9 44.19 -9.16 -73.61
C ASP A 9 44.07 -9.45 -75.12
N ASP A 10 44.44 -8.51 -76.01
CA ASP A 10 44.44 -8.71 -77.44
C ASP A 10 45.78 -9.28 -77.97
N ASP A 11 46.76 -9.41 -77.10
CA ASP A 11 48.04 -10.03 -77.37
C ASP A 11 48.04 -11.53 -76.98
N PRO A 12 48.09 -12.49 -77.94
CA PRO A 12 48.08 -13.90 -77.66
C PRO A 12 49.26 -14.38 -76.80
N ASP A 13 50.43 -13.74 -76.93
CA ASP A 13 51.63 -14.09 -76.20
C ASP A 13 51.44 -13.79 -74.71
N ILE A 14 50.83 -12.69 -74.38
CA ILE A 14 50.49 -12.29 -73.01
C ILE A 14 49.48 -13.26 -72.44
N ILE A 15 48.45 -13.63 -73.18
CA ILE A 15 47.43 -14.58 -72.76
C ILE A 15 48.06 -15.93 -72.39
N GLU A 16 48.93 -16.47 -73.25
CA GLU A 16 49.62 -17.73 -73.02
C GLU A 16 50.46 -17.71 -71.73
N ILE A 17 51.31 -16.67 -71.62
CA ILE A 17 52.21 -16.50 -70.46
C ILE A 17 51.39 -16.39 -69.14
N LEU A 18 50.34 -15.58 -69.13
CA LEU A 18 49.50 -15.42 -67.93
C LEU A 18 48.74 -16.71 -67.58
N THR A 19 48.15 -17.37 -68.59
CA THR A 19 47.38 -18.58 -68.38
C THR A 19 48.26 -19.70 -67.83
N GLU A 20 49.44 -19.94 -68.42
CA GLU A 20 50.38 -20.94 -67.93
C GLU A 20 50.88 -20.64 -66.52
N SER A 21 51.27 -19.40 -66.27
CA SER A 21 51.80 -18.98 -64.95
C SER A 21 50.75 -19.10 -63.84
N LEU A 22 49.54 -18.59 -64.05
CA LEU A 22 48.48 -18.67 -63.06
C LEU A 22 47.91 -20.08 -62.88
N ALA A 23 47.87 -20.87 -63.96
CA ALA A 23 47.47 -22.29 -63.83
C ALA A 23 48.49 -23.07 -62.97
N SER A 24 49.78 -22.70 -62.97
CA SER A 24 50.77 -23.35 -62.09
C SER A 24 50.59 -23.05 -60.60
N GLU A 25 49.77 -22.04 -60.26
CA GLU A 25 49.43 -21.61 -58.89
C GLU A 25 47.96 -22.02 -58.52
N ASP A 26 47.44 -23.11 -59.16
CA ASP A 26 46.10 -23.64 -58.89
C ASP A 26 44.90 -22.76 -59.23
N TYR A 27 45.09 -21.69 -60.02
CA TYR A 27 44.02 -20.85 -60.58
C TYR A 27 43.40 -21.50 -61.83
N VAL A 28 42.08 -21.39 -61.97
CA VAL A 28 41.37 -21.84 -63.19
C VAL A 28 41.17 -20.66 -64.13
N CYS A 29 42.00 -20.58 -65.16
CA CYS A 29 42.02 -19.45 -66.09
C CYS A 29 41.16 -19.75 -67.33
N ILE A 30 40.41 -18.69 -67.74
CA ILE A 30 39.80 -18.61 -69.06
C ILE A 30 40.28 -17.31 -69.65
N SER A 31 40.75 -17.40 -70.90
CA SER A 31 41.27 -16.25 -71.64
C SER A 31 40.35 -15.92 -72.81
N VAL A 32 40.28 -14.66 -73.14
CA VAL A 32 39.55 -14.08 -74.27
C VAL A 32 40.31 -12.92 -74.85
N GLU A 33 40.18 -12.71 -76.16
CA GLU A 33 40.93 -11.67 -76.90
C GLU A 33 40.09 -10.40 -77.14
N THR A 34 38.78 -10.47 -76.93
CA THR A 34 37.86 -9.36 -77.20
C THR A 34 37.01 -8.96 -76.02
N ALA A 35 36.66 -7.68 -75.93
CA ALA A 35 35.74 -7.17 -74.93
C ALA A 35 34.38 -7.85 -74.98
N ALA A 36 33.87 -8.12 -76.17
CA ALA A 36 32.58 -8.79 -76.38
C ALA A 36 32.57 -10.20 -75.82
N ASP A 37 33.62 -10.98 -76.03
CA ASP A 37 33.77 -12.32 -75.48
C ASP A 37 33.89 -12.33 -73.97
N ALA A 38 34.64 -11.38 -73.40
CA ALA A 38 34.78 -11.19 -71.99
C ALA A 38 33.40 -10.96 -71.32
N LEU A 39 32.60 -10.02 -71.85
CA LEU A 39 31.27 -9.72 -71.32
C LEU A 39 30.31 -10.91 -71.51
N ALA A 40 30.41 -11.63 -72.63
CA ALA A 40 29.64 -12.87 -72.83
C ALA A 40 29.96 -13.92 -71.71
N ARG A 41 31.23 -14.14 -71.45
CA ARG A 41 31.70 -15.09 -70.40
C ARG A 41 31.23 -14.64 -69.01
N LEU A 42 31.32 -13.34 -68.66
CA LEU A 42 30.84 -12.79 -67.39
C LEU A 42 29.36 -12.96 -67.21
N ARG A 43 28.54 -12.97 -68.26
CA ARG A 43 27.08 -13.26 -68.22
C ARG A 43 26.75 -14.77 -68.08
N GLU A 44 27.62 -15.64 -68.63
CA GLU A 44 27.42 -17.07 -68.61
C GLU A 44 27.78 -17.71 -67.25
N ARG A 45 28.80 -17.22 -66.57
CA ARG A 45 29.26 -17.77 -65.30
C ARG A 45 29.96 -16.74 -64.42
N SER A 46 30.11 -17.08 -63.12
CA SER A 46 30.80 -16.23 -62.15
C SER A 46 32.32 -16.43 -62.24
N PHE A 47 33.02 -15.33 -62.14
CA PHE A 47 34.48 -15.29 -61.99
C PHE A 47 34.85 -14.62 -60.66
N ASP A 48 35.95 -15.07 -60.08
CA ASP A 48 36.50 -14.43 -58.86
C ASP A 48 37.33 -13.18 -59.22
N ILE A 49 37.98 -13.24 -60.36
CA ILE A 49 38.92 -12.21 -60.79
C ILE A 49 38.77 -11.97 -62.32
N LEU A 50 38.82 -10.71 -62.68
CA LEU A 50 39.03 -10.25 -64.10
C LEU A 50 40.42 -9.60 -64.16
N ILE A 51 41.28 -10.11 -65.01
CA ILE A 51 42.53 -9.45 -65.43
C ILE A 51 42.31 -8.90 -66.83
N ALA A 52 42.34 -7.57 -67.01
CA ALA A 52 42.04 -6.94 -68.29
C ALA A 52 43.13 -5.96 -68.70
N ASP A 53 43.58 -6.02 -69.97
CA ASP A 53 44.38 -4.92 -70.54
C ASP A 53 43.49 -3.67 -70.70
N VAL A 54 44.05 -2.53 -70.36
CA VAL A 54 43.41 -1.20 -70.52
C VAL A 54 43.15 -0.90 -72.02
N LEU A 55 44.09 -1.30 -72.90
CA LEU A 55 44.03 -1.05 -74.36
C LEU A 55 43.78 -2.35 -75.09
N LEU A 56 42.64 -2.49 -75.70
CA LEU A 56 42.17 -3.68 -76.46
C LEU A 56 41.86 -3.25 -77.89
N GLY A 57 42.83 -2.96 -78.70
CA GLY A 57 42.60 -2.45 -80.06
C GLY A 57 41.72 -1.22 -80.13
N GLU A 58 40.49 -1.35 -80.65
CA GLU A 58 39.51 -0.27 -80.70
C GLU A 58 38.62 -0.18 -79.43
N SER A 59 38.73 -1.11 -78.48
CA SER A 59 37.92 -1.24 -77.28
C SER A 59 38.73 -0.82 -76.04
N SER A 60 38.04 -0.50 -74.93
CA SER A 60 38.64 -0.16 -73.62
C SER A 60 38.39 -1.24 -72.60
N GLY A 61 39.46 -1.87 -72.05
CA GLY A 61 39.33 -2.81 -70.94
C GLY A 61 38.76 -2.20 -69.64
N ILE A 62 38.84 -0.87 -69.50
CA ILE A 62 38.20 -0.14 -68.38
C ILE A 62 36.69 -0.19 -68.48
N GLU A 63 36.09 -0.14 -69.68
CA GLU A 63 34.66 -0.30 -69.85
C GLU A 63 34.19 -1.72 -69.51
N VAL A 64 34.96 -2.72 -69.90
CA VAL A 64 34.73 -4.14 -69.53
C VAL A 64 34.79 -4.31 -67.99
N ALA A 65 35.80 -3.70 -67.36
CA ALA A 65 35.97 -3.73 -65.89
C ALA A 65 34.74 -3.13 -65.18
N ARG A 66 34.23 -1.96 -65.65
CA ARG A 66 33.05 -1.31 -65.11
C ARG A 66 31.78 -2.18 -65.26
N GLU A 67 31.59 -2.75 -66.43
CA GLU A 67 30.45 -3.65 -66.71
C GLU A 67 30.53 -4.95 -65.89
N ALA A 68 31.75 -5.50 -65.74
CA ALA A 68 32.04 -6.65 -64.91
C ALA A 68 31.60 -6.40 -63.43
N LYS A 69 31.91 -5.23 -62.87
CA LYS A 69 31.46 -4.88 -61.49
C LYS A 69 29.96 -4.73 -61.41
N THR A 70 29.28 -4.30 -62.47
CA THR A 70 27.83 -4.23 -62.52
C THR A 70 27.18 -5.61 -62.61
N LEU A 71 27.78 -6.51 -63.39
CA LEU A 71 27.27 -7.89 -63.57
C LEU A 71 27.62 -8.77 -62.31
N GLN A 72 28.81 -8.59 -61.80
CA GLN A 72 29.34 -9.39 -60.67
C GLN A 72 29.99 -8.42 -59.65
N PRO A 73 29.25 -7.87 -58.68
CA PRO A 73 29.76 -6.82 -57.77
C PRO A 73 30.96 -7.24 -56.91
N GLU A 74 31.10 -8.52 -56.65
CA GLU A 74 32.16 -9.07 -55.85
C GLU A 74 33.41 -9.48 -56.63
N ILE A 75 33.41 -9.34 -58.00
CA ILE A 75 34.56 -9.68 -58.81
C ILE A 75 35.75 -8.77 -58.52
N VAL A 76 36.93 -9.36 -58.33
CA VAL A 76 38.19 -8.58 -58.19
C VAL A 76 38.67 -8.20 -59.58
N ILE A 77 38.98 -6.92 -59.80
CA ILE A 77 39.41 -6.42 -61.12
C ILE A 77 40.87 -5.96 -61.02
N VAL A 78 41.71 -6.61 -61.81
CA VAL A 78 43.11 -6.23 -61.98
C VAL A 78 43.29 -5.75 -63.41
N VAL A 79 43.69 -4.49 -63.57
CA VAL A 79 43.91 -3.94 -64.93
C VAL A 79 45.43 -3.89 -65.24
N MET A 80 45.74 -4.20 -66.51
CA MET A 80 47.10 -4.10 -67.03
C MET A 80 47.25 -2.86 -67.92
N THR A 81 48.34 -2.11 -67.79
CA THR A 81 48.53 -0.87 -68.52
C THR A 81 50.02 -0.66 -68.90
N GLY A 82 50.30 -0.06 -70.06
CA GLY A 82 51.66 0.32 -70.46
C GLY A 82 52.20 1.56 -69.75
N THR A 83 53.52 1.79 -69.89
CA THR A 83 54.24 2.87 -69.19
C THR A 83 53.74 4.29 -69.47
N VAL A 84 52.97 4.52 -70.57
CA VAL A 84 52.36 5.80 -70.96
C VAL A 84 50.98 5.96 -70.30
N GLY A 85 50.49 4.97 -69.59
CA GLY A 85 49.11 4.87 -69.10
C GLY A 85 48.95 5.03 -67.56
N ILE A 86 49.85 5.68 -66.85
CA ILE A 86 49.67 5.89 -65.38
C ILE A 86 48.39 6.66 -65.08
N GLU A 87 48.00 7.64 -65.89
CA GLU A 87 46.78 8.37 -65.75
C GLU A 87 45.57 7.45 -65.97
N SER A 88 45.67 6.51 -66.92
CA SER A 88 44.63 5.51 -67.18
C SER A 88 44.52 4.46 -66.08
N ALA A 89 45.63 4.12 -65.36
CA ALA A 89 45.60 3.24 -64.21
C ALA A 89 44.90 3.92 -62.99
N ILE A 90 45.14 5.20 -62.78
CA ILE A 90 44.46 6.01 -61.75
C ILE A 90 42.96 6.11 -62.08
N GLU A 91 42.64 6.29 -63.35
CA GLU A 91 41.24 6.31 -63.84
C GLU A 91 40.57 4.96 -63.65
N ALA A 92 41.22 3.84 -63.95
CA ALA A 92 40.73 2.50 -63.75
C ALA A 92 40.44 2.22 -62.26
N LEU A 93 41.29 2.61 -61.34
CA LEU A 93 41.05 2.51 -59.88
C LEU A 93 39.84 3.36 -59.46
N ARG A 94 39.69 4.57 -59.99
CA ARG A 94 38.51 5.43 -59.71
C ARG A 94 37.21 4.84 -60.28
N LEU A 95 37.29 4.07 -61.32
CA LEU A 95 36.14 3.42 -61.97
C LEU A 95 35.84 2.01 -61.45
N GLY A 96 36.57 1.56 -60.38
CA GLY A 96 36.25 0.36 -59.66
C GLY A 96 37.19 -0.83 -59.86
N ALA A 97 38.36 -0.64 -60.50
CA ALA A 97 39.42 -1.64 -60.45
C ALA A 97 40.00 -1.73 -59.02
N ASP A 98 40.28 -2.94 -58.60
CA ASP A 98 40.81 -3.22 -57.25
C ASP A 98 42.31 -3.07 -57.17
N GLU A 99 43.03 -3.44 -58.30
CA GLU A 99 44.48 -3.33 -58.41
C GLU A 99 44.87 -3.03 -59.90
N TYR A 100 46.12 -2.61 -60.13
CA TYR A 100 46.66 -2.41 -61.45
C TYR A 100 48.10 -2.97 -61.55
N ILE A 101 48.52 -3.32 -62.78
CA ILE A 101 49.85 -3.83 -63.11
C ILE A 101 50.42 -3.09 -64.32
N LEU A 102 51.66 -2.66 -64.21
CA LEU A 102 52.33 -1.93 -65.30
C LEU A 102 53.06 -2.88 -66.25
N LYS A 103 52.87 -2.74 -67.54
CA LYS A 103 53.65 -3.43 -68.59
C LYS A 103 54.95 -2.66 -68.85
N PRO A 104 56.18 -3.27 -68.92
CA PRO A 104 56.42 -4.71 -68.74
C PRO A 104 56.37 -5.15 -67.28
N PHE A 105 55.74 -6.25 -67.00
CA PHE A 105 55.51 -6.80 -65.67
C PHE A 105 56.30 -8.05 -65.35
N ARG A 106 56.41 -8.36 -64.06
CA ARG A 106 56.87 -9.66 -63.59
C ARG A 106 55.67 -10.51 -63.18
N LEU A 107 55.68 -11.80 -63.46
CA LEU A 107 54.57 -12.72 -63.14
C LEU A 107 54.19 -12.69 -61.66
N SER A 108 55.21 -12.54 -60.75
CA SER A 108 54.96 -12.41 -59.30
C SER A 108 54.13 -11.18 -58.91
N GLU A 109 54.00 -10.18 -59.77
CA GLU A 109 53.19 -8.98 -59.49
C GLU A 109 51.69 -9.33 -59.58
N PHE A 110 51.30 -10.27 -60.48
CA PHE A 110 49.92 -10.77 -60.58
C PHE A 110 49.49 -11.54 -59.33
N THR A 111 50.32 -12.44 -58.84
CA THR A 111 50.05 -13.22 -57.67
C THR A 111 49.79 -12.27 -56.48
N VAL A 112 50.62 -11.25 -56.28
CA VAL A 112 50.42 -10.27 -55.19
C VAL A 112 49.19 -9.42 -55.39
N ALA A 113 48.89 -8.98 -56.63
CA ALA A 113 47.71 -8.18 -56.94
C ALA A 113 46.42 -9.00 -56.72
N ILE A 114 46.40 -10.27 -57.16
CA ILE A 114 45.32 -11.22 -56.96
C ILE A 114 45.03 -11.44 -55.47
N GLU A 115 46.09 -11.78 -54.71
CA GLU A 115 45.97 -12.07 -53.28
C GLU A 115 45.41 -10.82 -52.53
N ARG A 116 45.92 -9.63 -52.80
CA ARG A 116 45.42 -8.38 -52.18
C ARG A 116 43.95 -8.10 -52.54
N GLY A 117 43.58 -8.30 -53.80
CA GLY A 117 42.21 -8.09 -54.23
C GLY A 117 41.22 -9.06 -53.56
N LEU A 118 41.64 -10.35 -53.46
CA LEU A 118 40.82 -11.35 -52.77
C LEU A 118 40.74 -11.10 -51.27
N GLU A 119 41.81 -10.74 -50.62
CA GLU A 119 41.84 -10.39 -49.17
C GLU A 119 40.92 -9.20 -48.88
N LYS A 120 41.01 -8.11 -49.71
CA LYS A 120 40.13 -6.95 -49.61
C LYS A 120 38.64 -7.35 -49.76
N ARG A 121 38.33 -8.19 -50.75
CA ARG A 121 36.95 -8.71 -50.94
C ARG A 121 36.44 -9.47 -49.72
N GLU A 122 37.28 -10.33 -49.15
CA GLU A 122 36.91 -11.10 -47.94
C GLU A 122 36.68 -10.21 -46.72
N LEU A 123 37.55 -9.18 -46.53
CA LEU A 123 37.36 -8.18 -45.47
C LEU A 123 36.04 -7.40 -45.62
N ILE A 124 35.74 -6.94 -46.82
CA ILE A 124 34.48 -6.22 -47.08
C ILE A 124 33.25 -7.14 -46.76
N ARG A 125 33.34 -8.40 -47.20
CA ARG A 125 32.28 -9.37 -46.92
C ARG A 125 32.07 -9.63 -45.42
N LYS A 126 33.17 -9.79 -44.67
CA LYS A 126 33.13 -9.93 -43.22
C LYS A 126 32.54 -8.70 -42.53
N VAL A 127 32.87 -7.50 -42.97
CA VAL A 127 32.28 -6.26 -42.43
C VAL A 127 30.79 -6.21 -42.68
N MET A 128 30.33 -6.45 -43.90
CA MET A 128 28.90 -6.44 -44.23
C MET A 128 28.10 -7.51 -43.46
N GLN A 129 28.70 -8.71 -43.27
CA GLN A 129 28.09 -9.73 -42.46
C GLN A 129 27.97 -9.30 -40.99
N HIS A 130 29.02 -8.70 -40.47
CA HIS A 130 29.04 -8.24 -39.08
C HIS A 130 28.06 -7.07 -38.83
N GLU A 131 27.93 -6.17 -39.80
CA GLU A 131 26.90 -5.12 -39.74
C GLU A 131 25.48 -5.69 -39.66
N ARG A 132 25.15 -6.66 -40.52
CA ARG A 132 23.85 -7.33 -40.48
C ARG A 132 23.58 -8.02 -39.13
N ASP A 133 24.58 -8.79 -38.65
CA ASP A 133 24.46 -9.47 -37.36
C ASP A 133 24.26 -8.48 -36.22
N LEU A 134 24.91 -7.31 -36.26
CA LEU A 134 24.73 -6.25 -35.27
C LEU A 134 23.33 -5.60 -35.38
N GLU A 135 22.86 -5.32 -36.58
CA GLU A 135 21.53 -4.77 -36.79
C GLU A 135 20.44 -5.72 -36.24
N GLU A 136 20.53 -7.01 -36.55
CA GLU A 136 19.61 -8.02 -36.02
C GLU A 136 19.63 -8.07 -34.48
N ARG A 137 20.83 -8.05 -33.89
CA ARG A 137 20.96 -8.03 -32.41
C ARG A 137 20.44 -6.77 -31.78
N VAL A 138 20.62 -5.62 -32.40
CA VAL A 138 20.07 -4.32 -31.91
C VAL A 138 18.54 -4.35 -31.93
N VAL A 139 17.94 -4.86 -33.02
CA VAL A 139 16.48 -4.97 -33.13
C VAL A 139 15.93 -5.89 -32.03
N GLU A 140 16.54 -7.07 -31.84
CA GLU A 140 16.09 -8.01 -30.80
C GLU A 140 16.24 -7.47 -29.40
N ALA A 141 17.41 -6.89 -29.07
CA ALA A 141 17.65 -6.29 -27.74
C ALA A 141 16.69 -5.11 -27.46
N THR A 142 16.37 -4.32 -28.51
CA THR A 142 15.42 -3.21 -28.39
C THR A 142 14.01 -3.73 -28.11
N ARG A 143 13.61 -4.83 -28.76
CA ARG A 143 12.31 -5.46 -28.53
C ARG A 143 12.20 -6.02 -27.12
N GLU A 144 13.21 -6.76 -26.64
CA GLU A 144 13.24 -7.31 -25.29
C GLU A 144 13.18 -6.21 -24.23
N LEU A 145 13.92 -5.12 -24.45
CA LEU A 145 13.90 -3.97 -23.55
C LEU A 145 12.53 -3.30 -23.48
N GLN A 146 11.86 -3.15 -24.62
CA GLN A 146 10.51 -2.59 -24.68
C GLN A 146 9.48 -3.48 -23.97
N GLU A 147 9.54 -4.80 -24.18
CA GLU A 147 8.67 -5.76 -23.51
C GLU A 147 8.88 -5.72 -21.99
N SER A 148 10.14 -5.72 -21.53
CA SER A 148 10.50 -5.61 -20.11
C SER A 148 10.03 -4.28 -19.49
N HIS A 149 10.18 -3.18 -20.22
CA HIS A 149 9.70 -1.87 -19.76
C HIS A 149 8.18 -1.82 -19.61
N LEU A 150 7.45 -2.37 -20.58
CA LEU A 150 5.98 -2.47 -20.52
C LEU A 150 5.53 -3.31 -19.31
N GLN A 151 6.15 -4.46 -19.07
CA GLN A 151 5.85 -5.29 -17.90
C GLN A 151 6.12 -4.56 -16.59
N LEU A 152 7.21 -3.78 -16.52
CA LEU A 152 7.53 -2.98 -15.34
C LEU A 152 6.45 -1.92 -15.07
N VAL A 153 6.04 -1.18 -16.10
CA VAL A 153 4.99 -0.15 -16.00
C VAL A 153 3.64 -0.75 -15.60
N GLU A 154 3.28 -1.91 -16.18
CA GLU A 154 2.04 -2.61 -15.82
C GLU A 154 2.06 -3.09 -14.36
N THR A 155 3.19 -3.65 -13.94
CA THR A 155 3.37 -4.13 -12.55
C THR A 155 3.31 -2.98 -11.55
N GLU A 156 3.98 -1.86 -11.83
CA GLU A 156 3.94 -0.66 -11.00
C GLU A 156 2.51 -0.11 -10.88
N LYS A 157 1.80 -0.03 -11.99
CA LYS A 157 0.40 0.42 -12.03
C LYS A 157 -0.53 -0.53 -11.27
N TYR A 158 -0.31 -1.84 -11.39
CA TYR A 158 -1.06 -2.85 -10.66
C TYR A 158 -0.84 -2.72 -9.14
N LEU A 159 0.40 -2.61 -8.67
CA LEU A 159 0.73 -2.42 -7.26
C LEU A 159 0.14 -1.11 -6.71
N SER A 160 0.24 -0.02 -7.46
CA SER A 160 -0.37 1.27 -7.09
C SER A 160 -1.89 1.15 -6.94
N ASN A 161 -2.56 0.45 -7.87
CA ASN A 161 -4.00 0.23 -7.79
C ASN A 161 -4.38 -0.64 -6.58
N LEU A 162 -3.61 -1.68 -6.27
CA LEU A 162 -3.84 -2.51 -5.07
C LEU A 162 -3.75 -1.68 -3.79
N LEU A 163 -2.69 -0.88 -3.65
CA LEU A 163 -2.52 -0.01 -2.49
C LEU A 163 -3.64 1.03 -2.37
N ASN A 164 -4.10 1.59 -3.49
CA ASN A 164 -5.17 2.59 -3.53
C ASN A 164 -6.58 2.00 -3.39
N SER A 165 -6.76 0.69 -3.53
CA SER A 165 -8.04 0.02 -3.31
C SER A 165 -8.34 -0.26 -1.84
N THR A 166 -7.35 -0.17 -0.96
CA THR A 166 -7.54 -0.35 0.48
C THR A 166 -8.15 0.90 1.11
N VAL A 167 -9.10 0.70 2.02
CA VAL A 167 -9.69 1.78 2.83
C VAL A 167 -8.71 2.26 3.90
N ASP A 168 -7.88 1.35 4.40
CA ASP A 168 -6.87 1.67 5.40
C ASP A 168 -5.80 2.61 4.83
N ALA A 169 -5.36 3.55 5.63
CA ALA A 169 -4.28 4.47 5.27
C ALA A 169 -2.94 3.72 5.28
N ILE A 170 -2.25 3.73 4.13
CA ILE A 170 -0.89 3.19 4.00
C ILE A 170 0.05 4.35 3.75
N ILE A 171 1.01 4.52 4.65
CA ILE A 171 1.97 5.62 4.62
C ILE A 171 3.37 5.04 4.71
N THR A 172 4.28 5.44 3.83
CA THR A 172 5.70 5.12 3.97
C THR A 172 6.51 6.35 4.36
N VAL A 173 7.50 6.11 5.20
CA VAL A 173 8.31 7.17 5.82
C VAL A 173 9.79 6.82 5.66
N ASN A 174 10.61 7.77 5.22
CA ASN A 174 12.05 7.58 5.11
C ASN A 174 12.77 7.65 6.48
N ASN A 175 14.09 7.55 6.46
CA ASN A 175 14.90 7.60 7.68
C ASN A 175 14.89 8.97 8.40
N ASP A 176 14.46 10.03 7.72
CA ASP A 176 14.35 11.39 8.25
C ASP A 176 12.93 11.70 8.78
N ASP A 177 12.08 10.66 8.92
CA ASP A 177 10.69 10.75 9.33
C ASP A 177 9.79 11.53 8.35
N ILE A 178 10.18 11.63 7.07
CA ILE A 178 9.42 12.31 6.03
C ILE A 178 8.58 11.29 5.27
N VAL A 179 7.32 11.61 5.04
CA VAL A 179 6.39 10.81 4.23
C VAL A 179 6.84 10.79 2.78
N THR A 180 7.09 9.59 2.25
CA THR A 180 7.50 9.36 0.86
C THR A 180 6.38 8.79 -0.02
N PHE A 181 5.38 8.17 0.59
CA PHE A 181 4.20 7.65 -0.10
C PHE A 181 3.00 7.68 0.85
N ALA A 182 1.84 7.96 0.29
CA ALA A 182 0.55 7.84 0.95
C ALA A 182 -0.49 7.36 -0.08
N ASN A 183 -1.23 6.29 0.23
CA ASN A 183 -2.28 5.80 -0.63
C ASN A 183 -3.55 6.68 -0.55
N ARG A 184 -4.55 6.37 -1.38
CA ARG A 184 -5.83 7.06 -1.38
C ARG A 184 -6.57 7.00 -0.03
N GLY A 185 -6.46 5.86 0.70
CA GLY A 185 -7.01 5.70 2.03
C GLY A 185 -6.44 6.71 3.02
N ALA A 186 -5.12 6.96 2.99
CA ALA A 186 -4.46 7.96 3.82
C ALA A 186 -4.95 9.38 3.52
N GLN A 187 -5.10 9.73 2.24
CA GLN A 187 -5.63 11.03 1.83
C GLN A 187 -7.07 11.25 2.32
N GLN A 188 -7.92 10.25 2.19
CA GLN A 188 -9.32 10.32 2.65
C GLN A 188 -9.43 10.39 4.17
N MET A 189 -8.63 9.59 4.88
CA MET A 189 -8.65 9.52 6.35
C MET A 189 -8.13 10.81 6.98
N LEU A 190 -7.04 11.38 6.46
CA LEU A 190 -6.34 12.49 7.06
C LEU A 190 -6.63 13.85 6.39
N GLY A 191 -7.28 13.85 5.22
CA GLY A 191 -7.74 15.07 4.55
C GLY A 191 -6.65 15.84 3.81
N TYR A 192 -5.46 15.26 3.60
CA TYR A 192 -4.38 15.86 2.82
C TYR A 192 -4.55 15.55 1.33
N ARG A 193 -4.14 16.47 0.46
CA ARG A 193 -3.92 16.18 -0.96
C ARG A 193 -2.59 15.42 -1.11
N GLN A 194 -2.45 14.66 -2.19
CA GLN A 194 -1.25 13.85 -2.39
C GLN A 194 0.05 14.67 -2.38
N GLU A 195 0.04 15.83 -3.02
CA GLU A 195 1.21 16.71 -3.11
C GLU A 195 1.56 17.35 -1.75
N GLU A 196 0.56 17.61 -0.91
CA GLU A 196 0.73 18.14 0.44
C GLU A 196 1.22 17.07 1.40
N PHE A 197 0.84 15.80 1.17
CA PHE A 197 1.21 14.66 2.00
C PHE A 197 2.70 14.32 1.88
N LEU A 198 3.22 14.41 0.65
CA LEU A 198 4.65 14.23 0.39
C LEU A 198 5.43 15.38 1.05
N ASN A 199 6.49 15.04 1.78
CA ASN A 199 7.30 15.96 2.58
C ASN A 199 6.72 16.37 3.96
N VAL A 200 5.53 15.87 4.36
CA VAL A 200 5.07 16.02 5.75
C VAL A 200 5.93 15.15 6.67
N ARG A 201 6.27 15.66 7.84
CA ARG A 201 6.90 14.83 8.87
C ARG A 201 5.84 13.97 9.53
N PHE A 202 6.08 12.67 9.61
CA PHE A 202 5.13 11.71 10.17
C PHE A 202 4.81 11.97 11.65
N ASP A 203 5.78 12.48 12.43
CA ASP A 203 5.59 12.84 13.82
C ASP A 203 4.50 13.91 14.02
N THR A 204 4.30 14.81 13.05
CA THR A 204 3.24 15.84 13.09
C THR A 204 1.84 15.26 12.89
N LEU A 205 1.74 14.09 12.30
CA LEU A 205 0.47 13.37 12.12
C LEU A 205 0.02 12.66 13.39
N LEU A 206 0.92 12.44 14.37
CA LEU A 206 0.58 11.81 15.64
C LEU A 206 -0.04 12.84 16.59
N GLY A 207 -1.17 12.51 17.18
CA GLY A 207 -1.92 13.40 18.09
C GLY A 207 -1.16 13.81 19.36
N ASN A 208 -0.27 12.93 19.83
CA ASN A 208 0.53 13.13 21.05
C ASN A 208 1.93 13.71 20.82
N GLY A 209 2.24 14.14 19.55
CA GLY A 209 3.58 14.65 19.23
C GLY A 209 4.67 13.58 19.19
N GLY A 210 5.73 13.84 18.46
CA GLY A 210 6.72 12.86 17.99
C GLY A 210 7.58 12.09 19.02
N GLU A 211 7.35 12.18 20.31
CA GLU A 211 8.12 11.37 21.30
C GLU A 211 7.92 9.86 21.09
N GLY A 212 6.74 9.46 20.61
CA GLY A 212 6.44 8.06 20.29
C GLY A 212 7.25 7.48 19.14
N LEU A 213 7.61 8.27 18.13
CA LEU A 213 8.25 7.76 16.92
C LEU A 213 9.69 7.26 17.14
N LYS A 214 10.44 7.96 17.97
CA LYS A 214 11.80 7.53 18.37
C LYS A 214 11.78 6.23 19.16
N TYR A 215 10.78 6.07 20.02
CA TYR A 215 10.56 4.83 20.76
C TYR A 215 10.16 3.70 19.83
N LEU A 216 9.24 3.97 18.88
CA LEU A 216 8.78 3.00 17.88
C LEU A 216 9.92 2.47 17.00
N ARG A 217 10.81 3.35 16.50
CA ARG A 217 11.98 2.91 15.72
C ARG A 217 12.88 1.97 16.52
N ARG A 218 13.16 2.28 17.79
CA ARG A 218 13.96 1.38 18.66
C ARG A 218 13.30 0.02 18.88
N VAL A 219 11.97 -0.01 19.01
CA VAL A 219 11.23 -1.27 19.20
C VAL A 219 11.25 -2.10 17.90
N LEU A 220 11.17 -1.45 16.75
CA LEU A 220 11.20 -2.10 15.42
C LEU A 220 12.60 -2.62 15.05
N GLU A 221 13.67 -1.97 15.52
CA GLU A 221 15.05 -2.43 15.36
C GLU A 221 15.34 -3.74 16.12
N ILE A 222 14.54 -4.10 17.13
CA ILE A 222 14.66 -5.30 17.96
C ILE A 222 13.86 -6.51 17.38
N ASP A 223 13.43 -6.43 16.12
CA ASP A 223 12.94 -7.57 15.33
C ASP A 223 11.47 -8.00 15.49
N ARG A 224 10.53 -7.06 15.77
CA ARG A 224 9.10 -7.37 15.66
C ARG A 224 8.27 -6.23 15.07
N PRO A 225 7.43 -6.51 14.04
CA PRO A 225 6.44 -5.52 13.60
C PRO A 225 5.52 -5.18 14.79
N LEU A 226 5.35 -3.89 15.04
CA LEU A 226 4.40 -3.42 16.05
C LEU A 226 3.00 -3.46 15.44
N GLN A 227 2.09 -4.19 16.05
CA GLN A 227 0.72 -4.34 15.58
C GLN A 227 -0.28 -3.69 16.53
N ASN A 228 -1.33 -3.09 15.96
CA ASN A 228 -2.47 -2.55 16.70
C ASN A 228 -2.10 -1.52 17.78
N PHE A 229 -1.21 -0.59 17.45
CA PHE A 229 -0.91 0.52 18.34
C PHE A 229 -2.02 1.56 18.28
N ASP A 230 -2.83 1.65 19.32
CA ASP A 230 -3.93 2.61 19.43
C ASP A 230 -3.38 4.01 19.74
N THR A 231 -3.74 4.97 18.88
CA THR A 231 -3.36 6.37 19.03
C THR A 231 -4.41 7.26 18.34
N GLU A 232 -4.17 8.56 18.35
CA GLU A 232 -4.93 9.52 17.56
C GLU A 232 -4.05 10.10 16.48
N LEU A 233 -4.59 10.23 15.26
CA LEU A 233 -3.93 10.90 14.15
C LEU A 233 -4.56 12.27 13.94
N ARG A 234 -3.71 13.25 13.61
CA ARG A 234 -4.10 14.62 13.31
C ARG A 234 -4.39 14.76 11.82
N LYS A 235 -5.58 15.23 11.50
CA LYS A 235 -5.99 15.56 10.14
C LYS A 235 -5.43 16.92 9.70
N HIS A 236 -5.52 17.19 8.41
CA HIS A 236 -5.11 18.47 7.82
C HIS A 236 -5.84 19.68 8.44
N ASP A 237 -7.11 19.53 8.82
CA ASP A 237 -7.93 20.55 9.48
C ASP A 237 -7.62 20.73 10.99
N GLY A 238 -6.66 19.95 11.52
CA GLY A 238 -6.29 19.96 12.94
C GLY A 238 -7.13 19.05 13.83
N SER A 239 -8.24 18.48 13.35
CA SER A 239 -9.04 17.52 14.11
C SER A 239 -8.29 16.21 14.32
N LEU A 240 -8.69 15.45 15.36
CA LEU A 240 -8.09 14.16 15.70
C LEU A 240 -9.01 13.02 15.26
N VAL A 241 -8.43 11.95 14.75
CA VAL A 241 -9.13 10.71 14.41
C VAL A 241 -8.50 9.55 15.17
N PRO A 242 -9.29 8.75 15.93
CA PRO A 242 -8.79 7.54 16.58
C PRO A 242 -8.33 6.54 15.53
N ALA A 243 -7.11 6.07 15.66
CA ALA A 243 -6.50 5.12 14.73
C ALA A 243 -5.80 3.98 15.46
N SER A 244 -5.84 2.81 14.85
CA SER A 244 -4.99 1.67 15.21
C SER A 244 -3.92 1.54 14.14
N ILE A 245 -2.64 1.64 14.52
CA ILE A 245 -1.51 1.67 13.58
C ILE A 245 -0.68 0.41 13.73
N SER A 246 -0.35 -0.19 12.59
CA SER A 246 0.64 -1.26 12.50
C SER A 246 1.87 -0.76 11.77
N PHE A 247 3.05 -0.98 12.34
CA PHE A 247 4.33 -0.54 11.78
C PHE A 247 5.17 -1.74 11.37
N SER A 248 5.81 -1.62 10.21
CA SER A 248 6.80 -2.57 9.70
C SER A 248 7.92 -1.85 8.96
N LEU A 249 9.09 -2.49 8.85
CA LEU A 249 10.20 -1.98 8.05
C LEU A 249 10.16 -2.62 6.67
N ALA A 250 10.24 -1.81 5.62
CA ALA A 250 10.54 -2.28 4.28
C ALA A 250 12.06 -2.36 4.10
N THR A 251 12.55 -3.48 3.56
CA THR A 251 13.97 -3.74 3.37
C THR A 251 14.31 -3.83 1.89
N ASP A 252 15.54 -3.49 1.54
CA ASP A 252 16.12 -3.69 0.22
C ASP A 252 16.47 -5.18 -0.02
N ALA A 253 17.00 -5.51 -1.21
CA ALA A 253 17.44 -6.85 -1.58
C ALA A 253 18.59 -7.38 -0.70
N HIS A 254 19.26 -6.52 0.06
CA HIS A 254 20.37 -6.85 0.97
C HIS A 254 19.93 -6.97 2.44
N GLY A 255 18.62 -6.74 2.73
CA GLY A 255 18.06 -6.79 4.08
C GLY A 255 18.22 -5.49 4.89
N ASN A 256 18.69 -4.39 4.29
CA ASN A 256 18.79 -3.11 4.96
C ASN A 256 17.43 -2.41 5.00
N ALA A 257 17.06 -1.84 6.14
CA ALA A 257 15.83 -1.05 6.27
C ALA A 257 15.91 0.22 5.41
N VAL A 258 14.97 0.34 4.46
CA VAL A 258 14.89 1.49 3.53
C VAL A 258 13.82 2.47 3.96
N SER A 259 12.71 1.99 4.49
CA SER A 259 11.59 2.82 4.92
C SER A 259 10.76 2.16 6.01
N LEU A 260 10.07 3.00 6.79
CA LEU A 260 9.04 2.58 7.73
C LEU A 260 7.69 2.59 7.00
N VAL A 261 6.95 1.50 7.11
CA VAL A 261 5.58 1.38 6.60
C VAL A 261 4.62 1.44 7.77
N ALA A 262 3.68 2.39 7.74
CA ALA A 262 2.59 2.53 8.68
C ALA A 262 1.26 2.22 8.00
N ILE A 263 0.52 1.25 8.52
CA ILE A 263 -0.85 0.94 8.11
C ILE A 263 -1.76 1.44 9.22
N CYS A 264 -2.58 2.45 8.92
CA CYS A 264 -3.45 3.11 9.88
C CYS A 264 -4.91 2.78 9.56
N LYS A 265 -5.60 2.22 10.52
CA LYS A 265 -7.04 1.92 10.44
C LYS A 265 -7.81 2.94 11.28
N ASP A 266 -8.83 3.57 10.69
CA ASP A 266 -9.79 4.39 11.43
C ASP A 266 -10.67 3.48 12.30
N VAL A 267 -10.60 3.66 13.62
CA VAL A 267 -11.37 2.88 14.59
C VAL A 267 -12.50 3.69 15.24
N THR A 268 -12.87 4.83 14.65
CA THR A 268 -13.92 5.71 15.18
C THR A 268 -15.25 4.99 15.32
N ALA A 269 -15.69 4.31 14.25
CA ALA A 269 -16.94 3.55 14.27
C ALA A 269 -16.88 2.38 15.27
N GLN A 270 -15.76 1.69 15.36
CA GLN A 270 -15.56 0.58 16.30
C GLN A 270 -15.62 1.08 17.74
N LYS A 271 -14.87 2.14 18.10
CA LYS A 271 -14.88 2.72 19.45
C LYS A 271 -16.25 3.24 19.84
N LYS A 272 -16.98 3.86 18.89
CA LYS A 272 -18.37 4.30 19.13
C LYS A 272 -19.29 3.10 19.42
N MET A 273 -19.20 2.04 18.60
CA MET A 273 -20.02 0.84 18.80
C MET A 273 -19.70 0.14 20.14
N GLU A 274 -18.42 0.08 20.52
CA GLU A 274 -18.01 -0.45 21.83
C GLU A 274 -18.57 0.38 22.99
N ALA A 275 -18.56 1.72 22.88
CA ALA A 275 -19.16 2.61 23.87
C ALA A 275 -20.69 2.43 23.94
N ASP A 276 -21.36 2.37 22.78
CA ASP A 276 -22.81 2.16 22.69
C ASP A 276 -23.21 0.79 23.28
N LEU A 277 -22.47 -0.27 22.96
CA LEU A 277 -22.66 -1.61 23.54
C LEU A 277 -22.45 -1.61 25.05
N LYS A 278 -21.43 -0.91 25.54
CA LYS A 278 -21.21 -0.77 26.98
C LYS A 278 -22.38 -0.04 27.64
N GLU A 279 -22.84 1.05 27.03
CA GLU A 279 -23.97 1.81 27.57
C GLU A 279 -25.27 0.99 27.58
N MET A 280 -25.56 0.25 26.49
CA MET A 280 -26.67 -0.71 26.45
C MET A 280 -26.55 -1.83 27.50
N SER A 281 -25.33 -2.25 27.80
CA SER A 281 -25.10 -3.33 28.79
C SER A 281 -25.31 -2.89 30.24
N ILE A 282 -25.19 -1.59 30.54
CA ILE A 282 -25.28 -1.05 31.91
C ILE A 282 -26.56 -0.28 32.19
N ARG A 283 -27.39 0.03 31.17
CA ARG A 283 -28.66 0.73 31.34
C ARG A 283 -29.88 -0.17 31.21
N ASP A 284 -30.98 0.21 31.87
CA ASP A 284 -32.34 -0.34 31.65
C ASP A 284 -32.99 0.42 30.49
N SER A 285 -33.47 -0.31 29.49
CA SER A 285 -34.01 0.24 28.25
C SER A 285 -35.35 0.99 28.43
N LEU A 286 -36.10 0.68 29.48
CA LEU A 286 -37.39 1.33 29.74
C LEU A 286 -37.23 2.66 30.46
N THR A 287 -36.39 2.69 31.47
CA THR A 287 -36.30 3.84 32.39
C THR A 287 -35.11 4.75 32.12
N GLY A 288 -34.12 4.31 31.32
CA GLY A 288 -32.86 5.00 31.12
C GLY A 288 -31.90 5.00 32.32
N MET A 289 -32.34 4.49 33.47
CA MET A 289 -31.52 4.30 34.67
C MET A 289 -30.47 3.21 34.42
N PHE A 290 -29.45 3.14 35.31
CA PHE A 290 -28.54 2.01 35.28
C PHE A 290 -29.29 0.73 35.67
N ASN A 291 -28.84 -0.43 35.17
CA ASN A 291 -29.43 -1.72 35.48
C ASN A 291 -28.89 -2.33 36.80
N VAL A 292 -29.52 -3.37 37.29
CA VAL A 292 -29.17 -4.05 38.53
C VAL A 292 -27.75 -4.65 38.54
N ARG A 293 -27.25 -5.12 37.37
CA ARG A 293 -25.87 -5.63 37.27
C ARG A 293 -24.87 -4.55 37.61
N TYR A 294 -25.02 -3.40 36.97
CA TYR A 294 -24.13 -2.27 37.20
C TYR A 294 -24.29 -1.67 38.62
N PHE A 295 -25.48 -1.80 39.23
CA PHE A 295 -25.69 -1.43 40.63
C PHE A 295 -24.73 -2.15 41.57
N TYR A 296 -24.66 -3.50 41.50
CA TYR A 296 -23.79 -4.24 42.37
C TYR A 296 -22.31 -3.94 42.16
N GLU A 297 -21.89 -3.78 40.91
CA GLU A 297 -20.50 -3.38 40.61
C GLU A 297 -20.17 -2.01 41.25
N ARG A 298 -21.09 -1.05 41.16
CA ARG A 298 -20.89 0.31 41.71
C ARG A 298 -21.01 0.35 43.22
N LEU A 299 -21.91 -0.41 43.81
CA LEU A 299 -22.10 -0.48 45.26
C LEU A 299 -20.81 -0.90 45.95
N ASP A 300 -20.18 -1.98 45.52
CA ASP A 300 -18.92 -2.46 46.10
C ASP A 300 -17.78 -1.42 45.93
N MET A 301 -17.68 -0.81 44.77
CA MET A 301 -16.69 0.24 44.48
C MET A 301 -16.87 1.48 45.38
N GLU A 302 -18.11 1.95 45.54
CA GLU A 302 -18.38 3.14 46.37
C GLU A 302 -18.22 2.86 47.89
N ILE A 303 -18.53 1.65 48.36
CA ILE A 303 -18.24 1.21 49.72
C ILE A 303 -16.72 1.23 49.96
N ASP A 304 -15.93 0.66 49.05
CA ASP A 304 -14.47 0.67 49.18
C ASP A 304 -13.89 2.07 49.09
N ARG A 305 -14.48 2.95 48.27
CA ARG A 305 -14.10 4.36 48.19
C ARG A 305 -14.44 5.11 49.49
N ALA A 306 -15.64 4.91 50.03
CA ALA A 306 -16.09 5.51 51.28
C ALA A 306 -15.17 5.11 52.45
N LYS A 307 -14.78 3.81 52.55
CA LYS A 307 -13.83 3.30 53.54
C LYS A 307 -12.45 3.99 53.44
N ARG A 308 -11.90 4.05 52.23
CA ARG A 308 -10.54 4.60 52.01
C ARG A 308 -10.48 6.11 52.24
N GLN A 309 -11.47 6.83 51.77
CA GLN A 309 -11.51 8.31 51.80
C GLN A 309 -12.23 8.87 53.03
N ARG A 310 -12.88 8.00 53.84
CA ARG A 310 -13.64 8.36 55.05
C ARG A 310 -14.74 9.38 54.75
N HIS A 311 -15.42 9.23 53.62
CA HIS A 311 -16.60 10.05 53.34
C HIS A 311 -17.89 9.25 53.52
N GLU A 312 -18.99 10.00 53.68
CA GLU A 312 -20.31 9.43 53.86
C GLU A 312 -20.81 8.83 52.51
N LEU A 313 -21.56 7.74 52.60
CA LEU A 313 -22.25 7.11 51.47
C LEU A 313 -23.65 6.74 51.95
N SER A 314 -24.67 7.12 51.19
CA SER A 314 -26.04 6.71 51.47
C SER A 314 -26.64 5.93 50.30
N LEU A 315 -27.53 5.00 50.68
CA LEU A 315 -28.32 4.17 49.79
C LEU A 315 -29.77 4.45 50.01
N LEU A 316 -30.53 4.67 48.91
CA LEU A 316 -31.99 4.72 48.92
C LEU A 316 -32.52 3.47 48.14
N LEU A 317 -33.56 2.87 48.64
CA LEU A 317 -34.37 1.88 47.92
C LEU A 317 -35.76 2.44 47.77
N VAL A 318 -36.32 2.42 46.58
CA VAL A 318 -37.59 3.01 46.18
C VAL A 318 -38.47 1.94 45.59
N ASP A 319 -39.73 1.94 45.96
CA ASP A 319 -40.74 1.06 45.38
C ASP A 319 -42.03 1.82 45.08
N VAL A 320 -42.69 1.48 43.99
CA VAL A 320 -43.96 2.12 43.57
C VAL A 320 -45.16 1.45 44.26
N ASP A 321 -45.77 2.18 45.20
CA ASP A 321 -46.93 1.65 45.94
C ASP A 321 -48.09 1.30 45.02
N LYS A 322 -48.72 0.12 45.22
CA LYS A 322 -49.89 -0.40 44.46
C LYS A 322 -49.64 -0.56 42.94
N PHE A 323 -48.39 -0.65 42.49
CA PHE A 323 -48.05 -0.72 41.05
C PHE A 323 -48.75 -1.91 40.36
N LYS A 324 -48.82 -3.09 40.99
CA LYS A 324 -49.53 -4.25 40.44
C LYS A 324 -51.02 -3.95 40.17
N SER A 325 -51.71 -3.35 41.13
CA SER A 325 -53.11 -3.00 40.97
C SER A 325 -53.33 -1.95 39.86
N TYR A 326 -52.39 -1.04 39.69
CA TYR A 326 -52.41 -0.09 38.60
C TYR A 326 -52.28 -0.79 37.23
N ASN A 327 -51.32 -1.69 37.09
CA ASN A 327 -51.13 -2.50 35.88
C ASN A 327 -52.38 -3.33 35.56
N ASP A 328 -52.97 -3.97 36.57
CA ASP A 328 -54.18 -4.80 36.40
C ASP A 328 -55.39 -3.94 35.92
N SER A 329 -55.42 -2.64 36.26
CA SER A 329 -56.54 -1.75 35.90
C SER A 329 -56.27 -0.96 34.59
N ARG A 330 -55.02 -0.52 34.32
CA ARG A 330 -54.66 0.38 33.21
C ARG A 330 -53.86 -0.30 32.10
N GLY A 331 -53.39 -1.51 32.36
CA GLY A 331 -52.54 -2.28 31.42
C GLY A 331 -51.05 -2.00 31.60
N HIS A 332 -50.24 -2.93 31.15
CA HIS A 332 -48.75 -2.87 31.29
C HIS A 332 -48.10 -1.68 30.58
N LEU A 333 -48.68 -1.20 29.47
CA LEU A 333 -48.11 -0.07 28.73
C LEU A 333 -48.19 1.24 29.57
N GLU A 334 -49.28 1.44 30.30
CA GLU A 334 -49.38 2.57 31.22
C GLU A 334 -48.46 2.39 32.44
N GLY A 335 -48.26 1.18 32.93
CA GLY A 335 -47.28 0.91 33.95
C GLY A 335 -45.85 1.20 33.50
N ASP A 336 -45.52 0.86 32.27
CA ASP A 336 -44.21 1.19 31.70
C ASP A 336 -43.99 2.71 31.62
N ASN A 337 -45.01 3.51 31.30
CA ASN A 337 -44.96 4.97 31.34
C ASN A 337 -44.69 5.49 32.75
N VAL A 338 -45.33 4.89 33.79
CA VAL A 338 -45.06 5.24 35.20
C VAL A 338 -43.62 4.94 35.57
N LEU A 339 -43.10 3.74 35.25
CA LEU A 339 -41.72 3.38 35.56
C LEU A 339 -40.69 4.32 34.86
N ALA A 340 -40.95 4.67 33.61
CA ALA A 340 -40.12 5.63 32.89
C ALA A 340 -40.16 7.00 33.56
N GLU A 341 -41.31 7.44 34.12
CA GLU A 341 -41.42 8.69 34.85
C GLU A 341 -40.75 8.65 36.22
N VAL A 342 -40.81 7.51 36.94
CA VAL A 342 -40.01 7.35 38.17
C VAL A 342 -38.52 7.53 37.87
N GLY A 343 -38.01 6.92 36.77
CA GLY A 343 -36.65 7.14 36.34
C GLY A 343 -36.31 8.61 36.09
N ARG A 344 -37.18 9.35 35.42
CA ARG A 344 -37.03 10.79 35.18
C ARG A 344 -37.01 11.59 36.49
N VAL A 345 -37.94 11.33 37.39
CA VAL A 345 -38.00 12.00 38.70
C VAL A 345 -36.75 11.74 39.51
N ILE A 346 -36.24 10.52 39.52
CA ILE A 346 -34.97 10.20 40.19
C ILE A 346 -33.81 11.02 39.59
N ALA A 347 -33.70 11.10 38.25
CA ALA A 347 -32.67 11.86 37.57
C ALA A 347 -32.78 13.38 37.89
N GLU A 348 -33.99 13.95 37.90
CA GLU A 348 -34.23 15.33 38.22
C GLU A 348 -33.88 15.68 39.72
N CYS A 349 -34.03 14.70 40.60
CA CYS A 349 -33.79 14.85 42.03
C CYS A 349 -32.40 14.48 42.52
N THR A 350 -31.51 14.07 41.62
CA THR A 350 -30.16 13.62 41.93
C THR A 350 -29.12 14.53 41.28
N ARG A 351 -27.86 14.51 41.76
CA ARG A 351 -26.76 15.31 41.21
C ARG A 351 -26.20 14.59 39.98
N GLU A 352 -26.16 15.32 38.88
CA GLU A 352 -25.57 14.81 37.63
C GLU A 352 -24.10 14.40 37.83
N ASN A 353 -23.69 13.27 37.29
CA ASN A 353 -22.33 12.70 37.35
C ASN A 353 -21.79 12.37 38.75
N VAL A 354 -22.61 12.49 39.80
CA VAL A 354 -22.23 12.17 41.19
C VAL A 354 -23.14 11.10 41.74
N ASP A 355 -24.44 11.35 41.76
CA ASP A 355 -25.43 10.38 42.25
C ASP A 355 -25.80 9.38 41.13
N MET A 356 -26.11 8.17 41.50
CA MET A 356 -26.40 7.12 40.52
C MET A 356 -27.73 6.46 40.84
N GLY A 357 -28.69 6.53 39.89
CA GLY A 357 -29.96 5.86 39.97
C GLY A 357 -29.97 4.58 39.13
N PHE A 358 -30.59 3.52 39.69
CA PHE A 358 -30.62 2.19 39.08
C PHE A 358 -32.06 1.64 39.14
N ARG A 359 -32.43 0.91 38.10
CA ARG A 359 -33.62 0.03 38.19
C ARG A 359 -33.19 -1.32 38.76
N TYR A 360 -33.65 -1.62 39.96
CA TYR A 360 -33.27 -2.83 40.68
C TYR A 360 -34.03 -4.05 40.17
N GLY A 361 -35.32 -3.91 39.89
CA GLY A 361 -36.16 -4.94 39.26
C GLY A 361 -37.63 -4.59 39.36
N GLY A 362 -38.44 -4.96 38.36
CA GLY A 362 -39.87 -4.67 38.36
C GLY A 362 -40.17 -3.18 38.56
N ASP A 363 -40.75 -2.86 39.74
CA ASP A 363 -41.15 -1.52 40.21
C ASP A 363 -40.18 -0.95 41.29
N GLU A 364 -39.03 -1.61 41.49
CA GLU A 364 -38.04 -1.21 42.49
C GLU A 364 -36.85 -0.47 41.84
N PHE A 365 -36.41 0.60 42.54
CA PHE A 365 -35.24 1.41 42.13
C PHE A 365 -34.29 1.57 43.31
N THR A 366 -33.00 1.70 42.98
CA THR A 366 -31.96 2.04 43.99
C THR A 366 -31.23 3.30 43.60
N ILE A 367 -30.74 4.06 44.58
CA ILE A 367 -30.02 5.30 44.35
C ILE A 367 -28.80 5.30 45.31
N LEU A 368 -27.61 5.35 44.73
CA LEU A 368 -26.36 5.57 45.44
C LEU A 368 -26.06 7.06 45.50
N LEU A 369 -25.81 7.54 46.70
CA LEU A 369 -25.51 8.94 47.02
C LEU A 369 -24.11 9.06 47.65
N PRO A 370 -23.03 9.09 46.84
CA PRO A 370 -21.70 9.33 47.35
C PRO A 370 -21.58 10.71 48.03
N GLU A 371 -20.77 10.79 49.07
CA GLU A 371 -20.53 12.04 49.82
C GLU A 371 -21.82 12.67 50.37
N ALA A 372 -22.83 11.85 50.64
CA ALA A 372 -24.08 12.30 51.23
C ALA A 372 -24.38 11.53 52.51
N GLY A 373 -24.49 12.26 53.60
CA GLY A 373 -24.90 11.71 54.88
C GLY A 373 -26.39 11.65 55.06
N GLU A 374 -26.84 11.12 56.20
CA GLU A 374 -28.25 10.87 56.50
C GLU A 374 -29.20 12.01 56.18
N LYS A 375 -28.83 13.26 56.61
CA LYS A 375 -29.68 14.45 56.40
C LYS A 375 -29.76 14.87 54.95
N GLN A 376 -28.68 14.66 54.16
CA GLN A 376 -28.66 15.01 52.74
C GLN A 376 -29.46 13.97 51.96
N ALA A 377 -29.23 12.69 52.23
CA ALA A 377 -29.96 11.59 51.58
C ALA A 377 -31.46 11.70 51.86
N ARG A 378 -31.87 12.04 53.10
CA ARG A 378 -33.28 12.24 53.44
C ARG A 378 -33.92 13.38 52.65
N ARG A 379 -33.17 14.49 52.44
CA ARG A 379 -33.70 15.57 51.57
C ARG A 379 -33.90 15.14 50.13
N VAL A 380 -33.00 14.35 49.60
CA VAL A 380 -33.15 13.78 48.24
C VAL A 380 -34.35 12.86 48.19
N ALA A 381 -34.48 11.92 49.16
CA ALA A 381 -35.57 10.98 49.23
C ALA A 381 -36.94 11.67 49.34
N ASN A 382 -37.08 12.64 50.21
CA ASN A 382 -38.30 13.43 50.33
C ASN A 382 -38.62 14.20 49.01
N ARG A 383 -37.62 14.82 48.40
CA ARG A 383 -37.81 15.51 47.11
C ARG A 383 -38.30 14.56 46.03
N ILE A 384 -37.83 13.30 45.98
CA ILE A 384 -38.29 12.29 45.01
C ILE A 384 -39.76 11.98 45.24
N VAL A 385 -40.17 11.74 46.50
CA VAL A 385 -41.60 11.48 46.86
C VAL A 385 -42.48 12.64 46.44
N GLU A 386 -42.14 13.91 46.86
CA GLU A 386 -42.92 15.09 46.55
C GLU A 386 -42.97 15.37 45.02
N THR A 387 -41.87 15.18 44.33
CA THR A 387 -41.84 15.41 42.86
C THR A 387 -42.69 14.36 42.14
N PHE A 388 -42.62 13.07 42.53
CA PHE A 388 -43.42 12.04 41.91
C PHE A 388 -44.93 12.25 42.19
N GLU A 389 -45.31 12.60 43.43
CA GLU A 389 -46.68 12.95 43.80
C GLU A 389 -47.24 14.11 42.94
N SER A 390 -46.38 15.10 42.63
CA SER A 390 -46.78 16.21 41.77
C SER A 390 -47.12 15.81 40.31
N ARG A 391 -46.63 14.69 39.84
CA ARG A 391 -46.95 14.12 38.51
C ARG A 391 -48.36 13.56 38.38
N LYS A 392 -49.06 13.32 39.51
CA LYS A 392 -50.51 12.95 39.59
C LYS A 392 -50.84 11.66 38.86
N PHE A 393 -50.11 10.58 39.14
CA PHE A 393 -50.45 9.22 38.67
C PHE A 393 -51.52 8.58 39.55
N ASP A 394 -52.73 9.05 39.51
CA ASP A 394 -53.88 8.52 40.30
C ASP A 394 -53.50 8.28 41.78
N LEU A 395 -53.60 6.98 42.21
CA LEU A 395 -53.31 6.57 43.58
C LEU A 395 -51.88 6.00 43.80
N LEU A 396 -50.99 6.19 42.81
CA LEU A 396 -49.62 5.70 42.95
C LEU A 396 -48.78 6.70 43.78
N THR A 397 -48.04 6.13 44.70
CA THR A 397 -47.10 6.84 45.55
C THR A 397 -45.74 6.10 45.61
N LEU A 398 -44.76 6.65 46.27
CA LEU A 398 -43.45 5.98 46.42
C LEU A 398 -43.15 5.75 47.90
N SER A 399 -42.73 4.52 48.21
CA SER A 399 -42.20 4.16 49.52
C SER A 399 -40.67 4.02 49.47
N LEU A 400 -39.95 4.71 50.36
CA LEU A 400 -38.50 4.74 50.33
C LEU A 400 -37.90 4.25 51.64
N GLY A 401 -36.89 3.39 51.52
CA GLY A 401 -35.96 3.06 52.60
C GLY A 401 -34.62 3.81 52.43
N GLN A 402 -34.04 4.27 53.47
CA GLN A 402 -32.77 4.96 53.47
C GLN A 402 -31.84 4.38 54.54
N MET A 403 -30.57 4.18 54.17
CA MET A 403 -29.50 3.89 55.10
C MET A 403 -28.28 4.68 54.70
N THR A 404 -27.50 5.17 55.67
CA THR A 404 -26.17 5.73 55.52
C THR A 404 -25.17 4.69 55.99
N TYR A 405 -24.12 4.48 55.18
CA TYR A 405 -23.08 3.46 55.43
C TYR A 405 -22.34 3.74 56.75
N ASP A 406 -22.28 2.75 57.60
CA ASP A 406 -21.71 2.86 58.98
C ASP A 406 -20.18 2.62 59.03
N GLY A 407 -19.57 2.34 57.86
CA GLY A 407 -18.12 2.03 57.77
C GLY A 407 -17.77 0.56 58.00
N GLN A 408 -18.70 -0.28 58.45
CA GLN A 408 -18.44 -1.65 58.88
C GLN A 408 -19.27 -2.71 58.18
N CYS A 409 -20.53 -2.48 57.88
CA CYS A 409 -21.42 -3.48 57.30
C CYS A 409 -20.96 -3.94 55.90
N SER A 410 -21.36 -5.15 55.49
CA SER A 410 -21.14 -5.65 54.15
C SER A 410 -22.10 -4.98 53.16
N SER A 411 -21.76 -5.00 51.83
CA SER A 411 -22.68 -4.52 50.78
C SER A 411 -24.04 -5.21 50.84
N LYS A 412 -24.06 -6.49 51.19
CA LYS A 412 -25.26 -7.29 51.36
C LYS A 412 -26.12 -6.82 52.56
N ASP A 413 -25.48 -6.49 53.69
CA ASP A 413 -26.17 -5.97 54.87
C ASP A 413 -26.65 -4.55 54.67
N PHE A 414 -25.86 -3.72 53.96
CA PHE A 414 -26.24 -2.38 53.61
C PHE A 414 -27.54 -2.38 52.77
N MET A 415 -27.61 -3.26 51.80
CA MET A 415 -28.78 -3.43 50.97
C MET A 415 -29.98 -3.97 51.81
N ARG A 416 -29.77 -5.03 52.63
CA ARG A 416 -30.79 -5.62 53.47
C ARG A 416 -31.42 -4.63 54.46
N TYR A 417 -30.62 -3.79 55.12
CA TYR A 417 -31.15 -2.80 56.07
C TYR A 417 -31.93 -1.70 55.37
N THR A 418 -31.46 -1.27 54.17
CA THR A 418 -32.21 -0.30 53.35
C THR A 418 -33.56 -0.86 52.89
N ASP A 419 -33.60 -2.13 52.47
CA ASP A 419 -34.79 -2.83 52.09
C ASP A 419 -35.79 -2.94 53.25
N SER A 420 -35.34 -3.28 54.47
CA SER A 420 -36.21 -3.34 55.63
C SER A 420 -36.89 -2.00 55.93
N MET A 421 -36.22 -0.87 55.71
CA MET A 421 -36.80 0.45 55.90
C MET A 421 -37.83 0.78 54.83
N MET A 422 -37.61 0.39 53.58
CA MET A 422 -38.58 0.54 52.50
C MET A 422 -39.85 -0.27 52.81
N TYR A 423 -39.68 -1.51 53.27
CA TYR A 423 -40.80 -2.35 53.68
C TYR A 423 -41.58 -1.75 54.85
N ASP A 424 -40.88 -1.17 55.87
CA ASP A 424 -41.52 -0.47 56.97
C ASP A 424 -42.27 0.79 56.49
N ALA A 425 -41.80 1.55 55.52
CA ALA A 425 -42.49 2.64 54.88
C ALA A 425 -43.80 2.19 54.25
N LYS A 426 -43.79 1.08 53.51
CA LYS A 426 -44.99 0.43 52.94
C LYS A 426 -46.02 0.04 53.99
N ARG A 427 -45.58 -0.62 55.08
CA ARG A 427 -46.48 -1.05 56.17
C ARG A 427 -47.10 0.12 56.95
N ALA A 428 -46.41 1.22 57.04
CA ALA A 428 -46.91 2.42 57.67
C ALA A 428 -47.92 3.22 56.79
N GLY A 429 -48.26 2.72 55.63
CA GLY A 429 -49.30 3.33 54.75
C GLY A 429 -48.79 3.81 53.40
N GLY A 430 -47.47 3.67 53.12
CA GLY A 430 -46.85 4.15 51.90
C GLY A 430 -46.62 5.68 51.86
N ASN A 431 -46.15 6.18 50.70
CA ASN A 431 -45.89 7.63 50.46
C ASN A 431 -44.98 8.29 51.50
N GLN A 432 -43.89 7.64 51.90
CA GLN A 432 -43.00 8.14 52.94
C GLN A 432 -41.60 7.55 52.90
N VAL A 433 -40.70 8.15 53.65
CA VAL A 433 -39.29 7.76 53.75
C VAL A 433 -39.01 7.25 55.17
N HIS A 434 -38.56 6.00 55.31
CA HIS A 434 -38.04 5.48 56.54
C HIS A 434 -36.51 5.43 56.53
N VAL A 435 -35.88 5.78 57.64
CA VAL A 435 -34.42 5.89 57.79
C VAL A 435 -33.96 4.87 58.80
N TYR A 436 -32.95 4.06 58.42
CA TYR A 436 -32.27 3.13 59.30
C TYR A 436 -31.49 3.86 60.38
N SER A 437 -31.75 3.55 61.64
CA SER A 437 -30.98 4.06 62.79
C SER A 437 -30.39 2.85 63.53
N PRO A 438 -29.05 2.84 63.81
CA PRO A 438 -28.43 1.81 64.59
C PRO A 438 -29.01 1.80 66.03
N GLY A 439 -29.89 0.84 66.33
CA GLY A 439 -30.61 0.72 67.59
C GLY A 439 -32.08 0.28 67.46
N SER A 440 -32.67 0.41 66.28
CA SER A 440 -34.03 -0.04 65.99
C SER A 440 -34.12 -1.56 65.74
N ASN A 441 -33.01 -2.28 65.75
CA ASN A 441 -32.90 -3.71 65.34
C ASN A 441 -33.25 -4.76 66.40
N GLN A 442 -33.63 -4.38 67.65
CA GLN A 442 -34.02 -5.38 68.63
C GLN A 442 -35.34 -6.14 68.32
N ALA A 443 -36.09 -5.66 67.34
CA ALA A 443 -37.35 -6.31 66.92
C ALA A 443 -37.22 -7.33 65.78
N LEU A 444 -36.14 -7.33 65.00
CA LEU A 444 -35.96 -8.22 63.83
C LEU A 444 -35.27 -9.56 64.15
N GLU A 445 -34.61 -9.70 65.29
CA GLU A 445 -33.97 -10.97 65.70
C GLU A 445 -34.90 -11.92 66.49
N SER A 446 -36.07 -11.43 66.93
CA SER A 446 -37.05 -12.22 67.71
C SER A 446 -38.20 -12.84 66.92
N GLY A 447 -38.15 -12.73 65.59
CA GLY A 447 -39.21 -13.24 64.70
C GLY A 447 -38.75 -14.27 63.67
N ARG A 448 -37.99 -15.32 64.11
CA ARG A 448 -37.81 -16.57 63.38
C ARG A 448 -38.51 -17.71 64.11
#